data_1299eda3d2503bc13e94ee842fd7eb84
#
_entry.id   1299eda3d2503bc13e94ee842fd7eb84
#
_cell.length_a   1.000
_cell.length_b   1.000
_cell.length_c   1.000
_cell.angle_alpha   90.00
_cell.angle_beta   90.00
_cell.angle_gamma   90.00
#
_symmetry.space_group_name_H-M   'P 1'
#
loop_
_entity.id
_entity.type
_entity.pdbx_description
1 polymer ?
#
loop_
_entity_poly.entity_id
_entity_poly.type
_entity_poly.pdbx_seq_one_letter_code
_entity_poly.pdbx_strand_id
1 'polypeptide(L)'
;MILVTGATGFVGQTIMQLRSDVIACPSLQGASFEEIQRIIAESGATAIIHTAAISDTGVCQKNPEASYLANVQLPVNLARAAEGIDLICFSSDQVYIGSAAEGPYTEDQAQPGNIYGVHKLEMEQRVLDIAPDAVMLRAEWMYDYYLKKSNYFMNILRAEESVCFSSRQFRGITYVKE
;
A
#
# COMPACT_ATOMS: atom_id res chain seq x y z
N MET A 1 3.55 -13.38 16.00
CA MET A 1 2.33 -13.20 15.15
C MET A 1 2.44 -11.89 14.39
N ILE A 2 1.97 -11.84 13.15
CA ILE A 2 2.01 -10.64 12.28
C ILE A 2 0.59 -10.13 12.10
N LEU A 3 0.32 -8.88 12.43
CA LEU A 3 -0.97 -8.22 12.21
C LEU A 3 -1.02 -7.64 10.79
N VAL A 4 -2.01 -8.03 9.98
CA VAL A 4 -2.15 -7.58 8.59
C VAL A 4 -3.33 -6.62 8.47
N THR A 5 -3.07 -5.34 8.22
CA THR A 5 -4.12 -4.39 7.88
C THR A 5 -4.48 -4.51 6.40
N GLY A 6 -5.74 -4.25 6.04
CA GLY A 6 -6.17 -4.46 4.66
C GLY A 6 -6.22 -5.95 4.25
N ALA A 7 -6.39 -6.86 5.21
CA ALA A 7 -6.40 -8.31 5.02
C ALA A 7 -7.40 -8.82 3.95
N THR A 8 -8.44 -8.05 3.64
CA THR A 8 -9.41 -8.34 2.57
C THR A 8 -9.03 -7.72 1.21
N GLY A 9 -7.94 -6.93 1.18
CA GLY A 9 -7.39 -6.32 -0.02
C GLY A 9 -6.66 -7.33 -0.91
N PHE A 10 -6.21 -6.90 -2.09
CA PHE A 10 -5.54 -7.76 -3.06
C PHE A 10 -4.26 -8.40 -2.45
N VAL A 11 -3.37 -7.57 -1.90
CA VAL A 11 -2.13 -8.04 -1.25
C VAL A 11 -2.42 -8.74 0.07
N GLY A 12 -3.28 -8.14 0.91
CA GLY A 12 -3.60 -8.69 2.23
C GLY A 12 -4.18 -10.10 2.16
N GLN A 13 -5.10 -10.38 1.24
CA GLN A 13 -5.64 -11.74 1.04
C GLN A 13 -4.54 -12.74 0.69
N THR A 14 -3.58 -12.35 -0.15
CA THR A 14 -2.49 -13.23 -0.53
C THR A 14 -1.59 -13.55 0.66
N ILE A 15 -1.25 -12.55 1.47
CA ILE A 15 -0.49 -12.76 2.71
C ILE A 15 -1.24 -13.71 3.66
N MET A 16 -2.54 -13.49 3.85
CA MET A 16 -3.38 -14.36 4.70
C MET A 16 -3.47 -15.80 4.21
N GLN A 17 -3.36 -16.03 2.89
CA GLN A 17 -3.40 -17.38 2.30
C GLN A 17 -2.04 -18.10 2.38
N LEU A 18 -0.93 -17.35 2.28
CA LEU A 18 0.40 -17.94 2.18
C LEU A 18 1.06 -18.18 3.54
N ARG A 19 0.58 -17.55 4.61
CA ARG A 19 1.22 -17.60 5.92
C ARG A 19 0.22 -18.05 7.00
N SER A 20 0.70 -18.86 7.93
CA SER A 20 -0.09 -19.34 9.08
C SER A 20 0.13 -18.52 10.35
N ASP A 21 1.14 -17.65 10.37
CA ASP A 21 1.52 -16.83 11.52
C ASP A 21 0.98 -15.39 11.45
N VAL A 22 -0.10 -15.18 10.68
CA VAL A 22 -0.75 -13.89 10.46
C VAL A 22 -2.13 -13.79 11.10
N ILE A 23 -2.49 -12.59 11.51
CA ILE A 23 -3.82 -12.23 12.03
C ILE A 23 -4.39 -11.10 11.18
N ALA A 24 -5.64 -11.23 10.75
CA ALA A 24 -6.34 -10.15 10.05
C ALA A 24 -6.66 -9.00 11.02
N CYS A 25 -6.17 -7.80 10.74
CA CYS A 25 -6.59 -6.61 11.44
C CYS A 25 -8.02 -6.24 11.01
N PRO A 26 -8.91 -5.88 11.96
CA PRO A 26 -10.20 -5.29 11.60
C PRO A 26 -10.01 -3.98 10.83
N SER A 27 -11.08 -3.47 10.20
CA SER A 27 -11.00 -2.19 9.50
C SER A 27 -10.63 -1.08 10.48
N LEU A 28 -9.60 -0.32 10.15
CA LEU A 28 -9.16 0.86 10.90
C LEU A 28 -9.71 2.16 10.31
N GLN A 29 -10.60 2.09 9.33
CA GLN A 29 -11.20 3.28 8.74
C GLN A 29 -12.07 4.02 9.77
N GLY A 30 -11.70 5.25 10.08
CA GLY A 30 -12.37 6.06 11.09
C GLY A 30 -12.05 5.68 12.54
N ALA A 31 -11.16 4.71 12.77
CA ALA A 31 -10.74 4.34 14.12
C ALA A 31 -9.96 5.47 14.80
N SER A 32 -10.23 5.70 16.07
CA SER A 32 -9.43 6.61 16.90
C SER A 32 -8.03 6.04 17.17
N PHE A 33 -7.13 6.90 17.62
CA PHE A 33 -5.78 6.47 18.00
C PHE A 33 -5.80 5.41 19.11
N GLU A 34 -6.64 5.59 20.10
CA GLU A 34 -6.81 4.68 21.24
C GLU A 34 -7.37 3.31 20.79
N GLU A 35 -8.27 3.30 19.80
CA GLU A 35 -8.77 2.05 19.21
C GLU A 35 -7.66 1.31 18.46
N ILE A 36 -6.82 2.02 17.70
CA ILE A 36 -5.67 1.42 17.00
C ILE A 36 -4.72 0.81 18.02
N GLN A 37 -4.37 1.53 19.08
CA GLN A 37 -3.50 1.03 20.16
C GLN A 37 -4.10 -0.23 20.81
N ARG A 38 -5.39 -0.23 21.11
CA ARG A 38 -6.07 -1.38 21.73
C ARG A 38 -6.03 -2.59 20.81
N ILE A 39 -6.35 -2.43 19.51
CA ILE A 39 -6.32 -3.52 18.53
C ILE A 39 -4.92 -4.13 18.42
N ILE A 40 -3.88 -3.31 18.37
CA ILE A 40 -2.50 -3.79 18.33
C ILE A 40 -2.16 -4.57 19.59
N ALA A 41 -2.46 -4.02 20.76
CA ALA A 41 -2.16 -4.66 22.05
C ALA A 41 -2.90 -6.00 22.22
N GLU A 42 -4.20 -6.05 21.89
CA GLU A 42 -5.01 -7.26 21.95
C GLU A 42 -4.56 -8.35 20.96
N SER A 43 -3.97 -7.96 19.81
CA SER A 43 -3.48 -8.92 18.82
C SER A 43 -2.26 -9.71 19.29
N GLY A 44 -1.46 -9.17 20.21
CA GLY A 44 -0.18 -9.74 20.62
C GLY A 44 0.84 -9.83 19.47
N ALA A 45 0.67 -9.02 18.43
CA ALA A 45 1.54 -9.03 17.26
C ALA A 45 2.92 -8.45 17.60
N THR A 46 3.95 -9.05 17.03
CA THR A 46 5.35 -8.57 17.08
C THR A 46 5.76 -7.86 15.80
N ALA A 47 4.94 -7.94 14.75
CA ALA A 47 5.13 -7.23 13.49
C ALA A 47 3.78 -6.84 12.90
N ILE A 48 3.77 -5.76 12.11
CA ILE A 48 2.60 -5.27 11.39
C ILE A 48 2.95 -5.14 9.90
N ILE A 49 2.10 -5.72 9.04
CA ILE A 49 2.15 -5.48 7.60
C ILE A 49 0.95 -4.60 7.22
N HIS A 50 1.23 -3.36 6.83
CA HIS A 50 0.22 -2.39 6.45
C HIS A 50 -0.01 -2.38 4.95
N THR A 51 -1.10 -3.04 4.49
CA THR A 51 -1.52 -3.08 3.08
C THR A 51 -2.80 -2.28 2.81
N ALA A 52 -3.44 -1.73 3.84
CA ALA A 52 -4.65 -0.93 3.68
C ALA A 52 -4.34 0.40 3.00
N ALA A 53 -5.05 0.71 1.92
CA ALA A 53 -4.91 1.95 1.17
C ALA A 53 -6.13 2.22 0.28
N ILE A 54 -6.34 3.47 -0.09
CA ILE A 54 -7.09 3.83 -1.29
C ILE A 54 -6.05 3.92 -2.42
N SER A 55 -5.98 2.88 -3.27
CA SER A 55 -4.93 2.76 -4.29
C SER A 55 -5.36 3.19 -5.69
N ASP A 56 -6.63 3.49 -5.90
CA ASP A 56 -7.12 4.04 -7.17
C ASP A 56 -6.73 5.51 -7.28
N THR A 57 -5.83 5.82 -8.22
CA THR A 57 -5.30 7.17 -8.43
C THR A 57 -6.38 8.17 -8.84
N GLY A 58 -7.40 7.73 -9.59
CA GLY A 58 -8.54 8.56 -10.00
C GLY A 58 -9.46 8.88 -8.82
N VAL A 59 -9.68 7.93 -7.93
CA VAL A 59 -10.44 8.14 -6.67
C VAL A 59 -9.68 9.11 -5.76
N CYS A 60 -8.36 8.93 -5.61
CA CYS A 60 -7.52 9.84 -4.81
C CYS A 60 -7.54 11.27 -5.36
N GLN A 61 -7.49 11.42 -6.69
CA GLN A 61 -7.55 12.73 -7.34
C GLN A 61 -8.90 13.44 -7.13
N LYS A 62 -10.00 12.68 -7.14
CA LYS A 62 -11.35 13.22 -6.91
C LYS A 62 -11.63 13.54 -5.43
N ASN A 63 -11.01 12.79 -4.52
CA ASN A 63 -11.25 12.89 -3.08
C ASN A 63 -9.90 12.95 -2.33
N PRO A 64 -9.14 14.06 -2.43
CA PRO A 64 -7.80 14.17 -1.82
C PRO A 64 -7.82 14.02 -0.30
N GLU A 65 -8.85 14.54 0.36
CA GLU A 65 -8.99 14.44 1.82
C GLU A 65 -9.17 12.99 2.28
N ALA A 66 -10.07 12.23 1.66
CA ALA A 66 -10.25 10.81 1.97
C ALA A 66 -8.97 9.99 1.66
N SER A 67 -8.29 10.33 0.56
CA SER A 67 -7.00 9.74 0.23
C SER A 67 -5.94 10.06 1.29
N TYR A 68 -5.87 11.29 1.79
CA TYR A 68 -4.95 11.69 2.83
C TYR A 68 -5.20 10.92 4.14
N LEU A 69 -6.44 10.85 4.58
CA LEU A 69 -6.81 10.12 5.80
C LEU A 69 -6.41 8.63 5.73
N ALA A 70 -6.66 7.99 4.58
CA ALA A 70 -6.36 6.58 4.41
C ALA A 70 -4.87 6.28 4.14
N ASN A 71 -4.20 7.12 3.33
CA ASN A 71 -2.86 6.83 2.82
C ASN A 71 -1.74 7.52 3.59
N VAL A 72 -2.05 8.52 4.43
CA VAL A 72 -1.07 9.25 5.25
C VAL A 72 -1.42 9.14 6.73
N GLN A 73 -2.59 9.65 7.12
CA GLN A 73 -2.94 9.79 8.54
C GLN A 73 -3.05 8.43 9.26
N LEU A 74 -3.70 7.46 8.62
CA LEU A 74 -3.84 6.12 9.19
C LEU A 74 -2.49 5.42 9.42
N PRO A 75 -1.58 5.28 8.42
CA PRO A 75 -0.27 4.67 8.66
C PRO A 75 0.60 5.45 9.64
N VAL A 76 0.49 6.78 9.72
CA VAL A 76 1.16 7.59 10.75
C VAL A 76 0.65 7.27 12.15
N ASN A 77 -0.67 7.15 12.32
CA ASN A 77 -1.26 6.73 13.60
C ASN A 77 -0.86 5.30 13.96
N LEU A 78 -0.79 4.41 12.96
CA LEU A 78 -0.34 3.04 13.13
C LEU A 78 1.12 2.98 13.62
N ALA A 79 2.02 3.76 13.00
CA ALA A 79 3.42 3.85 13.40
C ALA A 79 3.58 4.33 14.84
N ARG A 80 2.81 5.35 15.25
CA ARG A 80 2.80 5.83 16.64
C ARG A 80 2.30 4.80 17.63
N ALA A 81 1.27 4.02 17.23
CA ALA A 81 0.67 3.01 18.09
C ALA A 81 1.49 1.71 18.17
N ALA A 82 2.38 1.49 17.20
CA ALA A 82 3.22 0.29 17.04
C ALA A 82 4.62 0.45 17.64
N GLU A 83 4.80 1.29 18.67
CA GLU A 83 6.10 1.47 19.32
C GLU A 83 6.68 0.12 19.76
N GLY A 84 7.92 -0.17 19.32
CA GLY A 84 8.61 -1.43 19.60
C GLY A 84 8.12 -2.65 18.82
N ILE A 85 7.29 -2.45 17.78
CA ILE A 85 6.78 -3.49 16.88
C ILE A 85 7.31 -3.24 15.47
N ASP A 86 7.81 -4.28 14.80
CA ASP A 86 8.28 -4.20 13.43
C ASP A 86 7.15 -3.74 12.50
N LEU A 87 7.41 -2.73 11.67
CA LEU A 87 6.41 -2.16 10.77
C LEU A 87 6.85 -2.23 9.32
N ILE A 88 6.04 -2.86 8.47
CA ILE A 88 6.20 -2.89 7.02
C ILE A 88 5.01 -2.19 6.39
N CYS A 89 5.25 -1.14 5.61
CA CYS A 89 4.22 -0.40 4.90
C CYS A 89 4.36 -0.56 3.38
N PHE A 90 3.26 -0.85 2.71
CA PHE A 90 3.21 -0.82 1.26
C PHE A 90 3.11 0.62 0.75
N SER A 91 4.15 1.07 0.07
CA SER A 91 4.18 2.27 -0.75
C SER A 91 3.92 1.91 -2.23
N SER A 92 4.35 2.73 -3.17
CA SER A 92 4.02 2.54 -4.59
C SER A 92 5.09 3.12 -5.51
N ASP A 93 5.22 2.53 -6.71
CA ASP A 93 5.94 3.08 -7.86
C ASP A 93 5.43 4.47 -8.29
N GLN A 94 4.19 4.82 -7.90
CA GLN A 94 3.57 6.13 -8.20
C GLN A 94 4.34 7.32 -7.61
N VAL A 95 5.28 7.06 -6.69
CA VAL A 95 6.17 8.10 -6.17
C VAL A 95 7.19 8.59 -7.22
N TYR A 96 7.36 7.88 -8.34
CA TYR A 96 8.31 8.23 -9.41
C TYR A 96 7.69 8.80 -10.68
N ILE A 97 6.37 8.74 -10.84
CA ILE A 97 5.73 9.01 -12.15
C ILE A 97 5.80 10.47 -12.61
N GLY A 98 6.21 11.39 -11.75
CA GLY A 98 6.45 12.80 -12.11
C GLY A 98 7.87 13.06 -12.62
N SER A 99 8.77 12.06 -12.57
CA SER A 99 10.12 12.22 -13.06
C SER A 99 10.16 12.41 -14.57
N ALA A 100 10.94 13.40 -15.03
CA ALA A 100 11.22 13.59 -16.45
C ALA A 100 12.39 12.73 -16.96
N ALA A 101 13.16 12.12 -16.06
CA ALA A 101 14.27 11.24 -16.39
C ALA A 101 13.77 9.83 -16.73
N GLU A 102 14.53 9.11 -17.54
CA GLU A 102 14.31 7.69 -17.75
C GLU A 102 14.87 6.89 -16.58
N GLY A 103 14.14 5.84 -16.16
CA GLY A 103 14.62 4.93 -15.11
C GLY A 103 15.80 4.05 -15.54
N PRO A 104 16.32 3.20 -14.67
CA PRO A 104 15.81 2.93 -13.32
C PRO A 104 16.06 4.07 -12.33
N TYR A 105 15.19 4.21 -11.30
CA TYR A 105 15.29 5.23 -10.27
C TYR A 105 15.85 4.66 -8.97
N THR A 106 16.61 5.47 -8.25
CA THR A 106 17.00 5.20 -6.86
C THR A 106 15.94 5.78 -5.90
N GLU A 107 15.98 5.37 -4.64
CA GLU A 107 14.96 5.74 -3.66
C GLU A 107 14.86 7.25 -3.42
N ASP A 108 15.96 7.98 -3.54
CA ASP A 108 16.07 9.43 -3.38
C ASP A 108 15.53 10.22 -4.58
N GLN A 109 15.28 9.57 -5.71
CA GLN A 109 14.78 10.20 -6.95
C GLN A 109 13.24 10.25 -7.03
N ALA A 110 12.54 10.05 -5.91
CA ALA A 110 11.09 10.11 -5.89
C ALA A 110 10.57 11.49 -6.30
N GLN A 111 9.74 11.52 -7.36
CA GLN A 111 9.05 12.70 -7.87
C GLN A 111 7.61 12.29 -8.24
N PRO A 112 6.65 12.39 -7.30
CA PRO A 112 5.28 11.99 -7.55
C PRO A 112 4.58 12.95 -8.52
N GLY A 113 3.75 12.41 -9.42
CA GLY A 113 3.02 13.19 -10.42
C GLY A 113 1.49 13.19 -10.23
N ASN A 114 0.99 12.57 -9.17
CA ASN A 114 -0.42 12.56 -8.81
C ASN A 114 -0.63 12.55 -7.30
N ILE A 115 -1.85 12.82 -6.86
CA ILE A 115 -2.22 12.91 -5.42
C ILE A 115 -1.88 11.62 -4.66
N TYR A 116 -2.13 10.45 -5.24
CA TYR A 116 -1.79 9.18 -4.60
C TYR A 116 -0.29 9.04 -4.34
N GLY A 117 0.53 9.31 -5.34
CA GLY A 117 1.99 9.29 -5.21
C GLY A 117 2.51 10.30 -4.19
N VAL A 118 1.95 11.53 -4.18
CA VAL A 118 2.27 12.55 -3.16
C VAL A 118 1.97 12.03 -1.76
N HIS A 119 0.78 11.48 -1.54
CA HIS A 119 0.40 10.94 -0.23
C HIS A 119 1.25 9.73 0.17
N LYS A 120 1.62 8.86 -0.77
CA LYS A 120 2.50 7.73 -0.48
C LYS A 120 3.90 8.20 -0.07
N LEU A 121 4.47 9.16 -0.77
CA LEU A 121 5.77 9.72 -0.41
C LEU A 121 5.72 10.45 0.95
N GLU A 122 4.69 11.23 1.22
CA GLU A 122 4.49 11.86 2.54
C GLU A 122 4.33 10.82 3.65
N MET A 123 3.59 9.74 3.40
CA MET A 123 3.45 8.62 4.31
C MET A 123 4.82 8.02 4.66
N GLU A 124 5.66 7.72 3.65
CA GLU A 124 7.01 7.19 3.87
C GLU A 124 7.83 8.08 4.81
N GLN A 125 7.89 9.37 4.50
CA GLN A 125 8.66 10.35 5.28
C GLN A 125 8.17 10.41 6.73
N ARG A 126 6.87 10.56 6.93
CA ARG A 126 6.29 10.74 8.28
C ARG A 126 6.31 9.47 9.12
N VAL A 127 6.18 8.31 8.50
CA VAL A 127 6.29 7.02 9.21
C VAL A 127 7.74 6.77 9.62
N LEU A 128 8.72 7.03 8.74
CA LEU A 128 10.13 6.87 9.04
C LEU A 128 10.65 7.87 10.10
N ASP A 129 10.07 9.08 10.18
CA ASP A 129 10.36 10.03 11.27
C ASP A 129 9.93 9.49 12.64
N ILE A 130 8.91 8.62 12.69
CA ILE A 130 8.37 8.04 13.94
C ILE A 130 9.02 6.68 14.23
N ALA A 131 9.13 5.85 13.22
CA ALA A 131 9.66 4.48 13.26
C ALA A 131 10.78 4.32 12.23
N PRO A 132 12.02 4.74 12.56
CA PRO A 132 13.15 4.75 11.61
C PRO A 132 13.51 3.37 11.05
N ASP A 133 13.18 2.31 11.77
CA ASP A 133 13.43 0.92 11.36
C ASP A 133 12.27 0.33 10.52
N ALA A 134 11.23 1.11 10.26
CA ALA A 134 10.12 0.65 9.42
C ALA A 134 10.56 0.44 7.97
N VAL A 135 10.00 -0.57 7.31
CA VAL A 135 10.30 -0.90 5.91
C VAL A 135 9.20 -0.34 5.00
N MET A 136 9.60 0.43 3.99
CA MET A 136 8.72 0.98 2.95
C MET A 136 8.88 0.19 1.65
N LEU A 137 7.86 -0.58 1.26
CA LEU A 137 7.87 -1.34 0.02
C LEU A 137 7.19 -0.54 -1.10
N ARG A 138 7.95 0.03 -2.02
CA ARG A 138 7.43 0.71 -3.23
C ARG A 138 7.02 -0.33 -4.26
N ALA A 139 5.82 -0.88 -4.06
CA ALA A 139 5.30 -1.92 -4.91
C ALA A 139 4.89 -1.36 -6.28
N GLU A 140 5.21 -2.12 -7.33
CA GLU A 140 4.74 -1.91 -8.68
C GLU A 140 3.35 -2.53 -8.89
N TRP A 141 2.91 -2.67 -10.14
CA TRP A 141 1.65 -3.32 -10.44
C TRP A 141 1.72 -4.81 -10.14
N MET A 142 0.91 -5.24 -9.18
CA MET A 142 0.82 -6.64 -8.79
C MET A 142 -0.36 -7.33 -9.48
N TYR A 143 -0.17 -8.59 -9.86
CA TYR A 143 -1.20 -9.41 -10.47
C TYR A 143 -1.28 -10.81 -9.86
N ASP A 144 -2.43 -11.46 -9.99
CA ASP A 144 -2.65 -12.87 -9.70
C ASP A 144 -3.67 -13.43 -10.69
N TYR A 145 -3.40 -14.62 -11.24
CA TYR A 145 -4.31 -15.29 -12.17
C TYR A 145 -5.50 -15.96 -11.47
N TYR A 146 -5.35 -16.31 -10.21
CA TYR A 146 -6.30 -17.15 -9.47
C TYR A 146 -7.18 -16.36 -8.50
N LEU A 147 -6.81 -15.17 -8.11
CA LEU A 147 -7.66 -14.32 -7.26
C LEU A 147 -8.89 -13.88 -8.02
N LYS A 148 -10.05 -14.11 -7.40
CA LYS A 148 -11.34 -13.61 -7.91
C LYS A 148 -11.40 -12.08 -7.94
N LYS A 149 -10.61 -11.43 -7.08
CA LYS A 149 -10.55 -9.97 -7.02
C LYS A 149 -9.89 -9.43 -8.30
N SER A 150 -10.59 -8.50 -8.92
CA SER A 150 -10.14 -7.82 -10.12
C SER A 150 -8.79 -7.15 -9.88
N ASN A 151 -7.87 -7.35 -10.80
CA ASN A 151 -6.65 -6.57 -10.91
C ASN A 151 -6.51 -6.05 -12.34
N TYR A 152 -5.77 -4.95 -12.50
CA TYR A 152 -5.70 -4.25 -13.79
C TYR A 152 -5.26 -5.16 -14.93
N PHE A 153 -4.24 -5.99 -14.72
CA PHE A 153 -3.69 -6.87 -15.75
C PHE A 153 -4.73 -7.90 -16.21
N MET A 154 -5.42 -8.54 -15.26
CA MET A 154 -6.46 -9.50 -15.58
C MET A 154 -7.69 -8.86 -16.22
N ASN A 155 -8.01 -7.61 -15.87
CA ASN A 155 -9.08 -6.86 -16.53
C ASN A 155 -8.76 -6.62 -18.01
N ILE A 156 -7.51 -6.28 -18.32
CA ILE A 156 -7.04 -6.12 -19.71
C ILE A 156 -7.15 -7.44 -20.47
N LEU A 157 -6.65 -8.54 -19.90
CA LEU A 157 -6.69 -9.86 -20.54
C LEU A 157 -8.12 -10.38 -20.79
N ARG A 158 -9.09 -9.92 -19.99
CA ARG A 158 -10.50 -10.31 -20.09
C ARG A 158 -11.36 -9.29 -20.84
N ALA A 159 -10.78 -8.18 -21.30
CA ALA A 159 -11.52 -7.18 -22.04
C ALA A 159 -12.00 -7.77 -23.37
N GLU A 160 -13.31 -7.64 -23.63
CA GLU A 160 -13.93 -8.06 -24.89
C GLU A 160 -13.72 -7.03 -26.01
N GLU A 161 -13.42 -5.78 -25.62
CA GLU A 161 -13.16 -4.69 -26.55
C GLU A 161 -11.66 -4.40 -26.68
N SER A 162 -11.29 -3.72 -27.77
CA SER A 162 -9.91 -3.30 -28.01
C SER A 162 -9.46 -2.30 -26.94
N VAL A 163 -8.33 -2.60 -26.28
CA VAL A 163 -7.73 -1.73 -25.28
C VAL A 163 -6.54 -1.00 -25.91
N CYS A 164 -6.53 0.33 -25.83
CA CYS A 164 -5.45 1.15 -26.34
C CYS A 164 -4.42 1.44 -25.21
N PHE A 165 -3.14 1.26 -25.51
CA PHE A 165 -2.03 1.59 -24.61
C PHE A 165 -1.09 2.59 -25.26
N SER A 166 -0.45 3.40 -24.41
CA SER A 166 0.66 4.22 -24.87
C SER A 166 1.89 3.33 -25.15
N SER A 167 2.49 3.47 -26.33
CA SER A 167 3.73 2.79 -26.67
C SER A 167 4.95 3.31 -25.91
N ARG A 168 4.79 4.39 -25.14
CA ARG A 168 5.83 5.00 -24.30
C ARG A 168 5.61 4.83 -22.81
N GLN A 169 4.62 4.02 -22.42
CA GLN A 169 4.35 3.74 -21.02
C GLN A 169 4.98 2.40 -20.63
N PHE A 170 6.02 2.47 -19.83
CA PHE A 170 6.67 1.30 -19.23
C PHE A 170 6.20 1.16 -17.80
N ARG A 171 5.93 -0.07 -17.36
CA ARG A 171 5.55 -0.39 -15.98
C ARG A 171 6.18 -1.70 -15.58
N GLY A 172 6.69 -1.74 -14.36
CA GLY A 172 7.01 -2.99 -13.71
C GLY A 172 5.73 -3.73 -13.33
N ILE A 173 5.77 -5.04 -13.38
CA ILE A 173 4.71 -5.93 -12.94
C ILE A 173 5.30 -7.04 -12.08
N THR A 174 4.65 -7.33 -10.97
CA THR A 174 5.09 -8.36 -10.01
C THR A 174 3.97 -9.35 -9.74
N TYR A 175 4.29 -10.64 -9.75
CA TYR A 175 3.35 -11.66 -9.30
C TYR A 175 3.21 -11.56 -7.78
N VAL A 176 1.98 -11.40 -7.29
CA VAL A 176 1.73 -11.04 -5.88
C VAL A 176 2.18 -12.10 -4.87
N LYS A 177 2.47 -13.34 -5.31
CA LYS A 177 2.93 -14.43 -4.44
C LYS A 177 4.46 -14.57 -4.38
N GLU A 178 5.18 -13.76 -5.13
CA GLU A 178 6.65 -13.67 -5.06
C GLU A 178 7.09 -12.58 -4.09
#